data_008eff8e83f1aeb1a33eaece4aef9531
#
_entry.id   008eff8e83f1aeb1a33eaece4aef9531
#
_cell.length_a   1.000
_cell.length_b   1.000
_cell.length_c   1.000
_cell.angle_alpha   90.00
_cell.angle_beta   90.00
_cell.angle_gamma   90.00
#
_symmetry.space_group_name_H-M   'P 1'
#
loop_
_entity.id
_entity.type
_entity.pdbx_description
1 polymer ?
#
loop_
_entity_poly.entity_id
_entity_poly.type
_entity_poly.pdbx_seq_one_letter_code
_entity_poly.pdbx_strand_id
1 'polypeptide(L)'
;GVIGSAKGRGRFPGPGLARKGPEFITEYGRYFGKLHIHQTSGAPKGFPELHITYRKPEDDEGFTKHITKNNYVQWHSDVSYELQPPGTTFFAVLEGPDAGGDTAFADTVEAYRRLSPEFQRRLEGLHVLHSALRQANDSSSKGGIPRRELAEHIHPLVRIHPVTKEKALIVNRPFTKRIVELKEEESAYLLEFLNRHVESSHDLQLRAKWAPNTVVVWDNRRTVHTAIIDWDTPILRHAVRVTPQAERPTDSLEDLNKPKPELGDGKFLALSTSSLV
;
A
#
# COMPACT_ATOMS: atom_id res chain seq x y z
N GLY A 1 -10.84 -2.14 -10.85
CA GLY A 1 -10.65 -1.50 -9.56
C GLY A 1 -11.48 -0.22 -9.48
N VAL A 2 -12.30 -0.09 -8.45
CA VAL A 2 -13.09 1.13 -8.28
C VAL A 2 -12.24 2.13 -7.53
N ILE A 3 -11.70 3.10 -8.24
CA ILE A 3 -11.25 4.34 -7.63
C ILE A 3 -12.46 5.28 -7.67
N GLY A 4 -13.19 5.36 -6.56
CA GLY A 4 -14.30 6.28 -6.41
C GLY A 4 -13.79 7.63 -5.95
N SER A 5 -13.88 8.66 -6.79
CA SER A 5 -13.84 10.04 -6.34
C SER A 5 -15.25 10.44 -5.94
N ALA A 6 -15.50 10.66 -4.66
CA ALA A 6 -16.80 11.09 -4.17
C ALA A 6 -17.01 12.60 -4.43
N LYS A 7 -17.32 12.95 -5.68
CA LYS A 7 -18.04 14.18 -5.97
C LYS A 7 -19.54 13.86 -6.02
N GLY A 8 -20.19 13.96 -4.88
CA GLY A 8 -21.64 14.07 -4.72
C GLY A 8 -22.55 12.98 -5.32
N ARG A 9 -23.40 12.41 -4.46
CA ARG A 9 -24.55 11.49 -4.62
C ARG A 9 -24.22 9.99 -4.53
N GLY A 10 -23.71 9.56 -3.42
CA GLY A 10 -23.70 8.18 -2.96
C GLY A 10 -23.41 8.18 -1.46
N ARG A 11 -23.84 7.18 -0.73
CA ARG A 11 -23.72 7.07 0.75
C ARG A 11 -22.29 7.03 1.28
N PHE A 12 -21.32 7.64 0.61
CA PHE A 12 -20.05 8.01 1.20
C PHE A 12 -20.25 9.33 1.94
N PRO A 13 -19.67 9.50 3.14
CA PRO A 13 -19.70 10.79 3.78
C PRO A 13 -19.18 11.82 2.79
N GLY A 14 -20.03 12.77 2.43
CA GLY A 14 -19.75 13.78 1.43
C GLY A 14 -18.51 14.61 1.76
N PRO A 15 -18.25 15.71 1.07
CA PRO A 15 -17.03 16.53 1.11
C PRO A 15 -16.59 17.05 2.48
N GLY A 16 -16.95 16.38 3.54
CA GLY A 16 -16.67 16.71 4.93
C GLY A 16 -15.88 15.66 5.72
N LEU A 17 -15.54 14.48 5.18
CA LEU A 17 -14.82 13.45 5.95
C LEU A 17 -13.51 13.99 6.53
N ALA A 18 -12.75 14.73 5.75
CA ALA A 18 -11.49 15.33 6.15
C ALA A 18 -11.66 16.41 7.27
N ARG A 19 -12.83 17.02 7.38
CA ARG A 19 -13.15 18.08 8.36
C ARG A 19 -13.80 17.55 9.65
N LYS A 20 -14.15 16.26 9.68
CA LYS A 20 -14.91 15.68 10.80
C LYS A 20 -14.06 15.30 12.02
N GLY A 21 -12.76 15.52 11.99
CA GLY A 21 -11.87 15.19 13.09
C GLY A 21 -11.46 13.72 13.17
N PRO A 22 -10.43 13.42 13.98
CA PRO A 22 -9.81 12.09 14.04
C PRO A 22 -10.75 11.01 14.60
N GLU A 23 -11.64 11.35 15.54
CA GLU A 23 -12.63 10.43 16.12
C GLU A 23 -13.52 9.84 15.01
N PHE A 24 -14.12 10.71 14.23
CA PHE A 24 -15.03 10.30 13.16
C PHE A 24 -14.33 9.47 12.10
N ILE A 25 -13.12 9.87 11.67
CA ILE A 25 -12.34 9.15 10.66
C ILE A 25 -12.01 7.74 11.15
N THR A 26 -11.62 7.62 12.42
CA THR A 26 -11.27 6.33 13.05
C THR A 26 -12.51 5.44 13.17
N GLU A 27 -13.63 5.98 13.68
CA GLU A 27 -14.89 5.23 13.80
C GLU A 27 -15.40 4.76 12.44
N TYR A 28 -15.37 5.65 11.45
CA TYR A 28 -15.74 5.31 10.08
C TYR A 28 -14.87 4.19 9.51
N GLY A 29 -13.56 4.26 9.72
CA GLY A 29 -12.63 3.21 9.27
C GLY A 29 -12.90 1.86 9.96
N ARG A 30 -13.21 1.83 11.25
CA ARG A 30 -13.54 0.62 12.03
C ARG A 30 -14.77 -0.12 11.53
N TYR A 31 -15.69 0.57 10.87
CA TYR A 31 -16.84 -0.08 10.20
C TYR A 31 -16.41 -1.10 9.15
N PHE A 32 -15.24 -0.91 8.53
CA PHE A 32 -14.70 -1.80 7.49
C PHE A 32 -13.73 -2.86 8.01
N GLY A 33 -13.40 -2.85 9.30
CA GLY A 33 -12.53 -3.82 9.93
C GLY A 33 -11.57 -3.23 10.97
N LYS A 34 -10.72 -4.08 11.54
CA LYS A 34 -9.66 -3.67 12.47
C LYS A 34 -8.70 -2.73 11.75
N LEU A 35 -8.41 -1.58 12.36
CA LEU A 35 -7.52 -0.60 11.77
C LEU A 35 -6.05 -0.98 11.97
N HIS A 36 -5.27 -0.73 10.94
CA HIS A 36 -3.82 -0.92 10.96
C HIS A 36 -3.14 0.25 11.70
N ILE A 37 -2.13 -0.05 12.51
CA ILE A 37 -1.23 0.93 13.12
C ILE A 37 0.08 0.91 12.35
N HIS A 38 0.47 2.04 11.78
CA HIS A 38 1.70 2.13 10.99
C HIS A 38 2.95 2.02 11.87
N GLN A 39 3.99 1.33 11.37
CA GLN A 39 5.20 1.06 12.16
C GLN A 39 6.03 2.31 12.46
N THR A 40 6.07 3.28 11.56
CA THR A 40 7.01 4.41 11.63
C THR A 40 6.35 5.78 11.46
N SER A 41 5.11 5.85 10.98
CA SER A 41 4.46 7.13 10.68
C SER A 41 3.90 7.82 11.92
N GLY A 42 3.85 9.15 11.85
CA GLY A 42 3.15 9.98 12.83
C GLY A 42 1.65 9.68 12.89
N ALA A 43 1.07 9.91 14.07
CA ALA A 43 -0.35 9.81 14.30
C ALA A 43 -0.81 10.94 15.25
N PRO A 44 -2.06 11.40 15.20
CA PRO A 44 -2.59 12.32 16.17
C PRO A 44 -2.60 11.70 17.57
N LYS A 45 -2.45 12.52 18.61
CA LYS A 45 -2.51 12.06 20.00
C LYS A 45 -3.85 11.36 20.27
N GLY A 46 -3.79 10.12 20.74
CA GLY A 46 -4.97 9.29 21.03
C GLY A 46 -5.53 8.50 19.85
N PHE A 47 -4.98 8.67 18.63
CA PHE A 47 -5.46 7.99 17.41
C PHE A 47 -4.30 7.32 16.66
N PRO A 48 -3.69 6.26 17.22
CA PRO A 48 -2.51 5.62 16.62
C PRO A 48 -2.80 4.97 15.26
N GLU A 49 -4.05 4.68 14.95
CA GLU A 49 -4.49 4.06 13.69
C GLU A 49 -4.57 5.06 12.51
N LEU A 50 -4.52 6.37 12.79
CA LEU A 50 -4.48 7.37 11.74
C LEU A 50 -3.05 7.62 11.30
N HIS A 51 -2.78 7.34 10.04
CA HIS A 51 -1.51 7.67 9.42
C HIS A 51 -1.55 9.11 8.90
N ILE A 52 -0.67 9.96 9.42
CA ILE A 52 -0.52 11.33 8.98
C ILE A 52 0.69 11.44 8.06
N THR A 53 0.46 11.99 6.87
CA THR A 53 1.53 12.50 6.02
C THR A 53 1.56 14.00 6.17
N TYR A 54 2.62 14.50 6.78
CA TYR A 54 2.78 15.92 7.08
C TYR A 54 4.13 16.40 6.57
N ARG A 55 4.13 17.38 5.69
CA ARG A 55 5.33 17.96 5.12
C ARG A 55 5.23 19.47 5.18
N LYS A 56 6.14 20.07 5.93
CA LYS A 56 6.22 21.52 6.09
C LYS A 56 6.96 22.16 4.90
N PRO A 57 6.73 23.45 4.64
CA PRO A 57 7.51 24.21 3.68
C PRO A 57 9.02 24.19 3.94
N GLU A 58 9.41 24.12 5.23
CA GLU A 58 10.81 24.12 5.70
C GLU A 58 11.49 22.74 5.60
N ASP A 59 10.73 21.68 5.31
CA ASP A 59 11.29 20.34 5.11
C ASP A 59 12.01 20.27 3.74
N ASP A 60 13.13 20.98 3.63
CA ASP A 60 13.95 21.15 2.42
C ASP A 60 14.33 19.85 1.72
N GLU A 61 14.43 18.75 2.48
CA GLU A 61 14.72 17.44 1.90
C GLU A 61 13.75 17.01 0.80
N GLY A 62 12.52 17.47 0.88
CA GLY A 62 11.52 17.16 -0.13
C GLY A 62 11.70 17.96 -1.42
N PHE A 63 12.11 19.20 -1.31
CA PHE A 63 12.31 20.10 -2.44
C PHE A 63 13.58 19.76 -3.23
N THR A 64 14.65 19.33 -2.53
CA THR A 64 15.89 18.92 -3.16
C THR A 64 15.88 17.48 -3.70
N LYS A 65 14.99 16.62 -3.20
CA LYS A 65 14.97 15.21 -3.63
C LYS A 65 14.52 15.00 -5.07
N HIS A 66 13.62 15.80 -5.60
CA HIS A 66 13.26 15.72 -7.01
C HIS A 66 14.36 16.23 -7.95
N ILE A 67 15.29 17.06 -7.43
CA ILE A 67 16.49 17.49 -8.17
C ILE A 67 17.48 16.33 -8.31
N THR A 68 17.52 15.43 -7.29
CA THR A 68 18.50 14.34 -7.22
C THR A 68 17.97 12.96 -7.54
N LYS A 69 16.65 12.77 -7.58
CA LYS A 69 16.00 11.47 -7.83
C LYS A 69 14.80 11.60 -8.76
N ASN A 70 14.81 10.85 -9.85
CA ASN A 70 13.70 10.83 -10.81
C ASN A 70 12.44 10.16 -10.26
N ASN A 71 12.57 9.15 -9.40
CA ASN A 71 11.47 8.41 -8.80
C ASN A 71 11.57 8.47 -7.27
N TYR A 72 10.98 9.49 -6.70
CA TYR A 72 11.04 9.73 -5.26
C TYR A 72 10.18 8.74 -4.47
N VAL A 73 8.92 8.57 -4.87
CA VAL A 73 8.02 7.58 -4.29
C VAL A 73 7.90 6.42 -5.26
N GLN A 74 8.32 5.24 -4.83
CA GLN A 74 8.22 4.04 -5.65
C GLN A 74 6.78 3.50 -5.63
N TRP A 75 6.37 2.89 -6.73
CA TRP A 75 5.11 2.19 -6.82
C TRP A 75 5.00 1.12 -5.74
N HIS A 76 3.90 1.11 -4.97
CA HIS A 76 3.70 0.17 -3.86
C HIS A 76 2.22 -0.06 -3.56
N SER A 77 1.93 -1.22 -2.98
CA SER A 77 0.73 -1.43 -2.18
C SER A 77 1.05 -1.08 -0.73
N ASP A 78 0.12 -0.44 -0.05
CA ASP A 78 0.31 -0.04 1.34
C ASP A 78 0.68 -1.21 2.22
N VAL A 79 1.80 -1.07 2.94
CA VAL A 79 2.29 -1.97 3.98
C VAL A 79 2.14 -3.47 3.64
N SER A 80 2.46 -3.83 2.40
CA SER A 80 2.35 -5.21 1.91
C SER A 80 3.21 -6.23 2.66
N TYR A 81 4.08 -5.77 3.55
CA TYR A 81 4.88 -6.59 4.45
C TYR A 81 4.10 -7.10 5.67
N GLU A 82 2.89 -6.62 5.91
CA GLU A 82 2.06 -7.11 7.02
C GLU A 82 1.53 -8.52 6.73
N LEU A 83 1.31 -9.30 7.81
CA LEU A 83 0.64 -10.59 7.68
C LEU A 83 -0.76 -10.45 7.06
N GLN A 84 -1.45 -9.39 7.45
CA GLN A 84 -2.74 -8.98 6.92
C GLN A 84 -2.65 -7.53 6.40
N PRO A 85 -2.19 -7.33 5.16
CA PRO A 85 -2.17 -6.01 4.57
C PRO A 85 -3.56 -5.37 4.53
N PRO A 86 -3.66 -4.04 4.43
CA PRO A 86 -4.93 -3.35 4.26
C PRO A 86 -5.70 -3.85 3.03
N GLY A 87 -7.02 -3.94 3.16
CA GLY A 87 -7.91 -4.18 2.02
C GLY A 87 -8.31 -2.89 1.33
N THR A 88 -9.06 -2.08 2.06
CA THR A 88 -9.48 -0.76 1.57
C THR A 88 -8.63 0.32 2.23
N THR A 89 -8.17 1.28 1.44
CA THR A 89 -7.51 2.47 1.98
C THR A 89 -8.36 3.69 1.71
N PHE A 90 -8.54 4.50 2.74
CA PHE A 90 -9.18 5.83 2.68
C PHE A 90 -8.10 6.88 2.87
N PHE A 91 -7.95 7.78 1.92
CA PHE A 91 -6.94 8.82 1.96
C PHE A 91 -7.54 10.17 1.59
N ALA A 92 -7.25 11.17 2.40
CA ALA A 92 -7.70 12.54 2.17
C ALA A 92 -6.52 13.50 2.28
N VAL A 93 -6.40 14.41 1.32
CA VAL A 93 -5.50 15.56 1.40
C VAL A 93 -6.29 16.70 2.06
N LEU A 94 -5.79 17.15 3.20
CA LEU A 94 -6.37 18.26 4.00
C LEU A 94 -5.86 19.61 3.47
N GLU A 95 -4.56 19.66 3.21
CA GLU A 95 -3.84 20.81 2.66
C GLU A 95 -2.82 20.33 1.64
N GLY A 96 -2.66 21.06 0.56
CA GLY A 96 -1.73 20.69 -0.52
C GLY A 96 -1.64 21.74 -1.60
N PRO A 97 -0.81 21.54 -2.63
CA PRO A 97 -0.66 22.47 -3.74
C PRO A 97 -1.96 22.61 -4.55
N ASP A 98 -2.17 23.78 -5.13
CA ASP A 98 -3.26 24.02 -6.07
C ASP A 98 -3.09 23.22 -7.36
N ALA A 99 -1.85 22.90 -7.71
CA ALA A 99 -1.49 22.06 -8.85
C ALA A 99 -0.34 21.13 -8.48
N GLY A 100 -0.34 19.92 -9.05
CA GLY A 100 0.64 18.88 -8.73
C GLY A 100 0.26 18.08 -7.48
N GLY A 101 1.16 17.20 -7.04
CA GLY A 101 0.97 16.35 -5.89
C GLY A 101 -0.05 15.23 -6.09
N ASP A 102 -0.39 14.90 -7.33
CA ASP A 102 -1.34 13.85 -7.69
C ASP A 102 -0.86 12.47 -7.23
N THR A 103 -1.76 11.50 -7.26
CA THR A 103 -1.43 10.10 -7.02
C THR A 103 -1.79 9.26 -8.24
N ALA A 104 -0.83 8.48 -8.73
CA ALA A 104 -1.08 7.51 -9.78
C ALA A 104 -1.33 6.13 -9.18
N PHE A 105 -2.21 5.36 -9.80
CA PHE A 105 -2.59 4.00 -9.44
C PHE A 105 -2.42 3.09 -10.65
N ALA A 106 -2.02 1.84 -10.42
CA ALA A 106 -1.97 0.80 -11.45
C ALA A 106 -2.71 -0.47 -10.99
N ASP A 107 -3.43 -1.12 -11.92
CA ASP A 107 -4.21 -2.33 -11.65
C ASP A 107 -3.33 -3.58 -11.78
N THR A 108 -3.08 -4.28 -10.67
CA THR A 108 -2.25 -5.49 -10.64
C THR A 108 -2.99 -6.75 -11.09
N VAL A 109 -4.32 -6.71 -11.19
CA VAL A 109 -5.12 -7.78 -11.81
C VAL A 109 -4.92 -7.74 -13.32
N GLU A 110 -5.08 -6.56 -13.92
CA GLU A 110 -4.83 -6.41 -15.37
C GLU A 110 -3.36 -6.64 -15.71
N ALA A 111 -2.43 -6.21 -14.86
CA ALA A 111 -1.01 -6.52 -15.06
C ALA A 111 -0.77 -8.04 -15.12
N TYR A 112 -1.39 -8.83 -14.24
CA TYR A 112 -1.33 -10.29 -14.31
C TYR A 112 -1.97 -10.84 -15.59
N ARG A 113 -3.16 -10.37 -15.97
CA ARG A 113 -3.90 -10.85 -17.15
C ARG A 113 -3.16 -10.64 -18.47
N ARG A 114 -2.35 -9.58 -18.56
CA ARG A 114 -1.57 -9.24 -19.77
C ARG A 114 -0.28 -10.02 -19.95
N LEU A 115 0.13 -10.80 -18.96
CA LEU A 115 1.18 -11.77 -19.12
C LEU A 115 0.68 -12.91 -20.00
N SER A 116 1.60 -13.53 -20.78
CA SER A 116 1.23 -14.70 -21.58
C SER A 116 0.74 -15.85 -20.68
N PRO A 117 -0.18 -16.72 -21.15
CA PRO A 117 -0.69 -17.82 -20.34
C PRO A 117 0.40 -18.73 -19.78
N GLU A 118 1.46 -18.97 -20.55
CA GLU A 118 2.62 -19.76 -20.11
C GLU A 118 3.35 -19.05 -18.96
N PHE A 119 3.53 -17.73 -19.04
CA PHE A 119 4.21 -16.97 -18.00
C PHE A 119 3.36 -16.89 -16.74
N GLN A 120 2.04 -16.72 -16.87
CA GLN A 120 1.11 -16.76 -15.73
C GLN A 120 1.24 -18.09 -14.97
N ARG A 121 1.24 -19.24 -15.66
CA ARG A 121 1.40 -20.56 -15.03
C ARG A 121 2.70 -20.71 -14.26
N ARG A 122 3.79 -20.11 -14.74
CA ARG A 122 5.11 -20.15 -14.08
C ARG A 122 5.20 -19.28 -12.82
N LEU A 123 4.34 -18.29 -12.70
CA LEU A 123 4.29 -17.42 -11.52
C LEU A 123 3.40 -18.00 -10.40
N GLU A 124 2.43 -18.84 -10.75
CA GLU A 124 1.53 -19.47 -9.79
C GLU A 124 2.28 -20.44 -8.89
N GLY A 125 2.00 -20.39 -7.59
CA GLY A 125 2.69 -21.19 -6.57
C GLY A 125 4.03 -20.65 -6.11
N LEU A 126 4.55 -19.56 -6.73
CA LEU A 126 5.71 -18.84 -6.21
C LEU A 126 5.31 -17.91 -5.07
N HIS A 127 6.22 -17.70 -4.13
CA HIS A 127 6.04 -16.85 -2.96
C HIS A 127 7.08 -15.73 -2.91
N VAL A 128 6.69 -14.60 -2.34
CA VAL A 128 7.54 -13.41 -2.21
C VAL A 128 7.67 -13.00 -0.76
N LEU A 129 8.89 -12.72 -0.34
CA LEU A 129 9.21 -12.15 0.95
C LEU A 129 9.06 -10.64 0.88
N HIS A 130 8.18 -10.07 1.71
CA HIS A 130 7.99 -8.65 1.90
C HIS A 130 8.54 -8.21 3.25
N SER A 131 9.23 -7.07 3.29
CA SER A 131 9.89 -6.56 4.49
C SER A 131 9.71 -5.06 4.66
N ALA A 132 9.47 -4.64 5.89
CA ALA A 132 9.41 -3.24 6.32
C ALA A 132 10.80 -2.61 6.51
N LEU A 133 11.89 -3.39 6.49
CA LEU A 133 13.22 -2.96 6.91
C LEU A 133 13.70 -1.69 6.20
N ARG A 134 13.50 -1.60 4.87
CA ARG A 134 13.90 -0.42 4.11
C ARG A 134 13.15 0.83 4.57
N GLN A 135 11.84 0.74 4.74
CA GLN A 135 11.02 1.86 5.20
C GLN A 135 11.41 2.29 6.62
N ALA A 136 11.71 1.34 7.50
CA ALA A 136 12.16 1.62 8.85
C ALA A 136 13.52 2.32 8.87
N ASN A 137 14.49 1.86 8.07
CA ASN A 137 15.79 2.49 7.93
C ASN A 137 15.66 3.92 7.37
N ASP A 138 14.84 4.11 6.33
CA ASP A 138 14.57 5.43 5.76
C ASP A 138 13.87 6.37 6.76
N SER A 139 13.01 5.84 7.63
CA SER A 139 12.39 6.61 8.70
C SER A 139 13.39 6.96 9.80
N SER A 140 14.17 6.00 10.27
CA SER A 140 15.16 6.19 11.34
C SER A 140 16.25 7.18 10.93
N SER A 141 16.72 7.16 9.68
CA SER A 141 17.70 8.12 9.16
C SER A 141 17.19 9.57 9.18
N LYS A 142 15.88 9.77 9.33
CA LYS A 142 15.20 11.07 9.43
C LYS A 142 14.70 11.38 10.84
N GLY A 143 15.19 10.65 11.85
CA GLY A 143 14.76 10.81 13.25
C GLY A 143 13.41 10.22 13.59
N GLY A 144 12.84 9.39 12.71
CA GLY A 144 11.62 8.66 12.98
C GLY A 144 11.80 7.58 14.06
N ILE A 145 10.82 7.40 14.90
CA ILE A 145 10.84 6.42 16.01
C ILE A 145 9.99 5.22 15.63
N PRO A 146 10.53 3.99 15.68
CA PRO A 146 9.73 2.77 15.50
C PRO A 146 8.63 2.70 16.57
N ARG A 147 7.40 2.42 16.16
CA ARG A 147 6.24 2.32 17.05
C ARG A 147 5.91 0.89 17.45
N ARG A 148 6.42 -0.08 16.72
CA ARG A 148 6.31 -1.51 16.93
C ARG A 148 7.41 -2.27 16.19
N GLU A 149 7.51 -3.56 16.43
CA GLU A 149 8.47 -4.42 15.74
C GLU A 149 8.29 -4.40 14.22
N LEU A 150 9.39 -4.61 13.50
CA LEU A 150 9.40 -4.66 12.04
C LEU A 150 8.69 -5.92 11.55
N ALA A 151 7.73 -5.74 10.66
CA ALA A 151 7.05 -6.86 10.03
C ALA A 151 7.80 -7.32 8.78
N GLU A 152 7.87 -8.65 8.67
CA GLU A 152 8.38 -9.33 7.49
C GLU A 152 7.56 -10.60 7.29
N HIS A 153 6.91 -10.75 6.12
CA HIS A 153 6.06 -11.90 5.85
C HIS A 153 6.19 -12.38 4.40
N ILE A 154 5.94 -13.68 4.24
CA ILE A 154 5.88 -14.34 2.94
C ILE A 154 4.42 -14.35 2.47
N HIS A 155 4.23 -13.95 1.22
CA HIS A 155 2.93 -13.94 0.53
C HIS A 155 3.03 -14.66 -0.81
N PRO A 156 1.93 -15.18 -1.37
CA PRO A 156 1.95 -15.69 -2.74
C PRO A 156 2.29 -14.56 -3.71
N LEU A 157 3.12 -14.84 -4.72
CA LEU A 157 3.44 -13.88 -5.80
C LEU A 157 2.18 -13.48 -6.58
N VAL A 158 1.28 -14.44 -6.76
CA VAL A 158 -0.04 -14.26 -7.38
C VAL A 158 -1.11 -14.61 -6.35
N ARG A 159 -1.83 -13.61 -5.85
CA ARG A 159 -2.94 -13.83 -4.92
C ARG A 159 -4.28 -13.95 -5.63
N ILE A 160 -5.24 -14.57 -4.98
CA ILE A 160 -6.66 -14.50 -5.37
C ILE A 160 -7.36 -13.39 -4.58
N HIS A 161 -8.07 -12.52 -5.30
CA HIS A 161 -8.87 -11.48 -4.66
C HIS A 161 -10.11 -12.10 -3.98
N PRO A 162 -10.39 -11.82 -2.69
CA PRO A 162 -11.42 -12.56 -1.94
C PRO A 162 -12.84 -12.34 -2.43
N VAL A 163 -13.12 -11.20 -3.05
CA VAL A 163 -14.47 -10.85 -3.53
C VAL A 163 -14.62 -11.20 -5.01
N THR A 164 -13.72 -10.70 -5.87
CA THR A 164 -13.85 -10.88 -7.33
C THR A 164 -13.32 -12.21 -7.83
N LYS A 165 -12.54 -12.94 -7.00
CA LYS A 165 -11.86 -14.21 -7.35
C LYS A 165 -10.81 -14.07 -8.47
N GLU A 166 -10.49 -12.86 -8.85
CA GLU A 166 -9.47 -12.56 -9.86
C GLU A 166 -8.06 -12.72 -9.26
N LYS A 167 -7.12 -13.11 -10.10
CA LYS A 167 -5.70 -13.20 -9.74
C LYS A 167 -5.02 -11.84 -9.89
N ALA A 168 -4.19 -11.47 -8.92
CA ALA A 168 -3.45 -10.21 -8.89
C ALA A 168 -1.98 -10.44 -8.51
N LEU A 169 -1.07 -9.67 -9.09
CA LEU A 169 0.34 -9.68 -8.70
C LEU A 169 0.53 -8.99 -7.34
N ILE A 170 1.36 -9.59 -6.46
CA ILE A 170 1.81 -8.96 -5.22
C ILE A 170 3.31 -8.69 -5.33
N VAL A 171 3.66 -7.63 -6.03
CA VAL A 171 5.05 -7.17 -6.16
C VAL A 171 5.11 -5.66 -6.07
N ASN A 172 6.14 -5.14 -5.42
CA ASN A 172 6.47 -3.72 -5.44
C ASN A 172 7.92 -3.51 -4.97
N ARG A 173 8.58 -2.51 -5.53
CA ARG A 173 10.02 -2.25 -5.28
C ARG A 173 10.39 -1.97 -3.82
N PRO A 174 9.61 -1.19 -3.04
CA PRO A 174 10.05 -0.84 -1.70
C PRO A 174 10.00 -2.00 -0.71
N PHE A 175 9.08 -2.94 -0.87
CA PHE A 175 8.82 -3.96 0.14
C PHE A 175 9.16 -5.39 -0.30
N THR A 176 9.08 -5.72 -1.58
CA THR A 176 9.42 -7.07 -2.06
C THR A 176 10.93 -7.28 -2.07
N LYS A 177 11.40 -8.27 -1.33
CA LYS A 177 12.82 -8.61 -1.18
C LYS A 177 13.29 -9.64 -2.18
N ARG A 178 12.61 -10.78 -2.22
CA ARG A 178 12.97 -11.91 -3.09
C ARG A 178 11.79 -12.84 -3.31
N ILE A 179 11.87 -13.64 -4.37
CA ILE A 179 11.03 -14.82 -4.58
C ILE A 179 11.69 -15.97 -3.85
N VAL A 180 10.93 -16.65 -2.99
CA VAL A 180 11.48 -17.59 -2.00
C VAL A 180 12.09 -18.83 -2.66
N GLU A 181 11.44 -19.34 -3.71
CA GLU A 181 11.79 -20.57 -4.43
C GLU A 181 12.94 -20.40 -5.42
N LEU A 182 13.37 -19.15 -5.70
CA LEU A 182 14.37 -18.85 -6.72
C LEU A 182 15.72 -18.47 -6.09
N LYS A 183 16.79 -18.70 -6.85
CA LYS A 183 18.12 -18.17 -6.53
C LYS A 183 18.10 -16.64 -6.59
N GLU A 184 19.07 -16.02 -5.95
CA GLU A 184 19.11 -14.56 -5.79
C GLU A 184 19.04 -13.82 -7.13
N GLU A 185 19.85 -14.22 -8.10
CA GLU A 185 19.90 -13.58 -9.42
C GLU A 185 18.61 -13.84 -10.21
N GLU A 186 18.08 -15.06 -10.17
CA GLU A 186 16.82 -15.42 -10.84
C GLU A 186 15.67 -14.58 -10.28
N SER A 187 15.60 -14.49 -8.94
CA SER A 187 14.63 -13.67 -8.25
C SER A 187 14.75 -12.18 -8.61
N ALA A 188 15.98 -11.65 -8.64
CA ALA A 188 16.23 -10.25 -8.97
C ALA A 188 15.76 -9.92 -10.40
N TYR A 189 16.09 -10.74 -11.39
CA TYR A 189 15.64 -10.55 -12.77
C TYR A 189 14.13 -10.64 -12.93
N LEU A 190 13.50 -11.62 -12.30
CA LEU A 190 12.05 -11.80 -12.40
C LEU A 190 11.30 -10.65 -11.71
N LEU A 191 11.74 -10.23 -10.53
CA LEU A 191 11.15 -9.08 -9.82
C LEU A 191 11.34 -7.78 -10.60
N GLU A 192 12.50 -7.55 -11.21
CA GLU A 192 12.72 -6.38 -12.07
C GLU A 192 11.77 -6.36 -13.26
N PHE A 193 11.59 -7.50 -13.94
CA PHE A 193 10.64 -7.63 -15.03
C PHE A 193 9.20 -7.32 -14.57
N LEU A 194 8.74 -7.94 -13.48
CA LEU A 194 7.37 -7.77 -12.98
C LEU A 194 7.09 -6.34 -12.50
N ASN A 195 8.03 -5.73 -11.77
CA ASN A 195 7.90 -4.33 -11.36
C ASN A 195 7.82 -3.41 -12.58
N ARG A 196 8.73 -3.57 -13.53
CA ARG A 196 8.74 -2.78 -14.77
C ARG A 196 7.46 -2.99 -15.59
N HIS A 197 6.95 -4.22 -15.66
CA HIS A 197 5.70 -4.52 -16.35
C HIS A 197 4.52 -3.71 -15.77
N VAL A 198 4.40 -3.62 -14.43
CA VAL A 198 3.37 -2.82 -13.79
C VAL A 198 3.60 -1.33 -13.97
N GLU A 199 4.84 -0.87 -13.76
CA GLU A 199 5.22 0.54 -13.74
C GLU A 199 5.19 1.22 -15.12
N SER A 200 5.42 0.45 -16.20
CA SER A 200 5.50 0.96 -17.58
C SER A 200 4.22 0.75 -18.39
N SER A 201 3.24 0.04 -17.88
CA SER A 201 1.97 -0.21 -18.57
C SER A 201 1.00 0.96 -18.35
N HIS A 202 1.17 2.03 -19.10
CA HIS A 202 0.46 3.30 -18.91
C HIS A 202 -1.07 3.18 -19.04
N ASP A 203 -1.56 2.24 -19.82
CA ASP A 203 -2.98 1.97 -20.02
C ASP A 203 -3.63 1.16 -18.88
N LEU A 204 -2.83 0.67 -17.91
CA LEU A 204 -3.30 0.12 -16.63
C LEU A 204 -3.41 1.20 -15.55
N GLN A 205 -3.01 2.43 -15.85
CA GLN A 205 -2.80 3.47 -14.86
C GLN A 205 -3.94 4.47 -14.86
N LEU A 206 -4.20 4.99 -13.68
CA LEU A 206 -5.10 6.11 -13.44
C LEU A 206 -4.37 7.15 -12.61
N ARG A 207 -4.50 8.43 -12.96
CA ARG A 207 -4.00 9.56 -12.18
C ARG A 207 -5.15 10.25 -11.46
N ALA A 208 -5.12 10.26 -10.14
CA ALA A 208 -6.08 10.97 -9.30
C ALA A 208 -5.54 12.35 -8.94
N LYS A 209 -6.32 13.37 -9.28
CA LYS A 209 -6.06 14.77 -8.90
C LYS A 209 -6.68 15.08 -7.56
N TRP A 210 -5.97 15.83 -6.77
CA TRP A 210 -6.46 16.31 -5.47
C TRP A 210 -7.16 17.66 -5.63
N ALA A 211 -8.29 17.79 -4.95
CA ALA A 211 -9.01 19.03 -4.79
C ALA A 211 -9.46 19.15 -3.33
N PRO A 212 -9.77 20.32 -2.82
CA PRO A 212 -10.28 20.49 -1.46
C PRO A 212 -11.43 19.52 -1.18
N ASN A 213 -11.35 18.82 -0.04
CA ASN A 213 -12.32 17.82 0.41
C ASN A 213 -12.42 16.54 -0.46
N THR A 214 -11.44 16.26 -1.32
CA THR A 214 -11.37 14.99 -2.03
C THR A 214 -10.94 13.88 -1.08
N VAL A 215 -11.70 12.79 -1.06
CA VAL A 215 -11.32 11.52 -0.46
C VAL A 215 -11.16 10.51 -1.58
N VAL A 216 -10.00 9.89 -1.68
CA VAL A 216 -9.75 8.78 -2.61
C VAL A 216 -9.80 7.47 -1.83
N VAL A 217 -10.55 6.52 -2.35
CA VAL A 217 -10.70 5.18 -1.78
C VAL A 217 -10.25 4.17 -2.80
N TRP A 218 -9.36 3.27 -2.41
CA TRP A 218 -8.90 2.21 -3.31
C TRP A 218 -8.84 0.84 -2.63
N ASP A 219 -8.91 -0.19 -3.43
CA ASP A 219 -8.66 -1.55 -3.00
C ASP A 219 -7.16 -1.85 -3.11
N ASN A 220 -6.49 -1.90 -1.97
CA ASN A 220 -5.05 -2.13 -1.85
C ASN A 220 -4.64 -3.56 -2.23
N ARG A 221 -5.63 -4.48 -2.36
CA ARG A 221 -5.41 -5.88 -2.71
C ARG A 221 -5.15 -6.10 -4.19
N ARG A 222 -5.50 -5.12 -5.02
CA ARG A 222 -5.39 -5.17 -6.48
C ARG A 222 -4.77 -3.93 -7.11
N THR A 223 -4.27 -3.00 -6.30
CA THR A 223 -3.64 -1.78 -6.82
C THR A 223 -2.29 -1.53 -6.18
N VAL A 224 -1.36 -1.02 -6.98
CA VAL A 224 -0.20 -0.29 -6.51
C VAL A 224 -0.37 1.19 -6.84
N HIS A 225 0.27 2.06 -6.07
CA HIS A 225 0.17 3.49 -6.26
C HIS A 225 1.50 4.19 -6.01
N THR A 226 1.62 5.41 -6.51
CA THR A 226 2.76 6.30 -6.30
C THR A 226 2.30 7.73 -6.15
N ALA A 227 2.89 8.47 -5.21
CA ALA A 227 2.70 9.91 -5.11
C ALA A 227 3.60 10.62 -6.12
N ILE A 228 3.02 11.54 -6.89
CA ILE A 228 3.75 12.35 -7.87
C ILE A 228 4.16 13.63 -7.16
N ILE A 229 5.47 13.86 -7.07
CA ILE A 229 6.04 15.06 -6.46
C ILE A 229 6.48 15.97 -7.59
N ASP A 230 5.56 16.79 -8.06
CA ASP A 230 5.72 17.67 -9.22
C ASP A 230 5.29 19.12 -8.94
N TRP A 231 5.36 19.56 -7.69
CA TRP A 231 5.14 20.95 -7.31
C TRP A 231 6.44 21.58 -6.82
N ASP A 232 6.63 22.85 -7.12
CA ASP A 232 7.84 23.64 -6.85
C ASP A 232 7.65 24.73 -5.78
N THR A 233 6.44 24.86 -5.25
CA THR A 233 6.13 25.86 -4.24
C THR A 233 6.29 25.34 -2.83
N PRO A 234 6.89 26.11 -1.89
CA PRO A 234 7.04 25.73 -0.49
C PRO A 234 5.70 25.83 0.24
N ILE A 235 4.86 24.82 0.09
CA ILE A 235 3.57 24.76 0.75
C ILE A 235 3.47 23.58 1.70
N LEU A 236 2.62 23.74 2.71
CA LEU A 236 2.24 22.65 3.58
C LEU A 236 1.48 21.57 2.79
N ARG A 237 1.93 20.32 2.87
CA ARG A 237 1.15 19.17 2.42
C ARG A 237 0.77 18.32 3.62
N HIS A 238 -0.51 18.31 3.93
CA HIS A 238 -1.08 17.57 5.03
C HIS A 238 -2.13 16.59 4.54
N ALA A 239 -1.95 15.34 4.84
CA ALA A 239 -2.88 14.29 4.45
C ALA A 239 -3.10 13.30 5.59
N VAL A 240 -4.26 12.66 5.60
CA VAL A 240 -4.64 11.62 6.55
C VAL A 240 -5.06 10.36 5.81
N ARG A 241 -4.63 9.22 6.35
CA ARG A 241 -4.98 7.90 5.83
C ARG A 241 -5.48 7.00 6.96
N VAL A 242 -6.52 6.24 6.68
CA VAL A 242 -6.99 5.14 7.52
C VAL A 242 -7.10 3.86 6.68
N THR A 243 -6.60 2.75 7.23
CA THR A 243 -6.43 1.49 6.51
C THR A 243 -6.97 0.32 7.34
N PRO A 244 -8.22 -0.10 7.10
CA PRO A 244 -8.72 -1.36 7.63
C PRO A 244 -7.92 -2.55 7.12
N GLN A 245 -7.52 -3.44 8.02
CA GLN A 245 -6.84 -4.70 7.67
C GLN A 245 -7.78 -5.61 6.88
N ALA A 246 -7.20 -6.34 5.93
CA ALA A 246 -7.91 -7.35 5.16
C ALA A 246 -7.55 -8.77 5.62
N GLU A 247 -7.93 -9.73 4.82
CA GLU A 247 -7.52 -11.12 4.96
C GLU A 247 -6.01 -11.30 4.65
N ARG A 248 -5.44 -12.40 5.15
CA ARG A 248 -4.12 -12.83 4.72
C ARG A 248 -4.15 -13.16 3.22
N PRO A 249 -3.21 -12.67 2.41
CA PRO A 249 -3.12 -13.04 0.99
C PRO A 249 -2.98 -14.54 0.82
N THR A 250 -3.73 -15.11 -0.12
CA THR A 250 -3.68 -16.52 -0.49
C THR A 250 -3.83 -16.71 -2.00
N ASP A 251 -3.27 -17.77 -2.54
CA ASP A 251 -3.43 -18.26 -3.92
C ASP A 251 -4.44 -19.42 -4.01
N SER A 252 -5.04 -19.82 -2.89
CA SER A 252 -6.00 -20.91 -2.77
C SER A 252 -7.43 -20.39 -2.57
N LEU A 253 -8.36 -20.84 -3.42
CA LEU A 253 -9.80 -20.59 -3.24
C LEU A 253 -10.33 -21.28 -1.99
N GLU A 254 -9.77 -22.45 -1.64
CA GLU A 254 -10.14 -23.19 -0.44
C GLU A 254 -9.80 -22.40 0.82
N ASP A 255 -8.59 -21.82 0.87
CA ASP A 255 -8.14 -21.03 2.02
C ASP A 255 -8.92 -19.74 2.21
N LEU A 256 -9.44 -19.15 1.12
CA LEU A 256 -10.34 -18.01 1.21
C LEU A 256 -11.65 -18.33 1.95
N ASN A 257 -12.10 -19.59 1.90
CA ASN A 257 -13.33 -20.01 2.49
C ASN A 257 -13.17 -20.63 3.89
N LYS A 258 -11.93 -20.86 4.34
CA LYS A 258 -11.67 -21.35 5.71
C LYS A 258 -12.03 -20.29 6.75
N PRO A 259 -12.60 -20.69 7.89
CA PRO A 259 -12.79 -19.78 9.01
C PRO A 259 -11.47 -19.09 9.34
N LYS A 260 -11.47 -17.78 9.39
CA LYS A 260 -10.28 -17.02 9.79
C LYS A 260 -10.06 -17.26 11.27
N PRO A 261 -8.87 -17.74 11.71
CA PRO A 261 -8.57 -17.75 13.13
C PRO A 261 -8.66 -16.31 13.64
N GLU A 262 -9.37 -16.10 14.73
CA GLU A 262 -9.32 -14.83 15.45
C GLU A 262 -7.87 -14.59 15.83
N LEU A 263 -7.25 -13.60 15.24
CA LEU A 263 -5.90 -13.18 15.62
C LEU A 263 -6.03 -12.55 17.00
N GLY A 264 -5.66 -13.33 18.02
CA GLY A 264 -5.49 -12.82 19.37
C GLY A 264 -4.49 -11.66 19.34
N ASP A 265 -4.74 -10.66 20.18
CA ASP A 265 -3.91 -9.48 20.31
C ASP A 265 -2.43 -9.86 20.49
N GLY A 266 -1.65 -9.68 19.42
CA GLY A 266 -0.19 -9.53 19.49
C GLY A 266 0.66 -10.78 19.69
N LYS A 267 0.21 -12.00 19.47
CA LYS A 267 1.10 -13.17 19.44
C LYS A 267 1.38 -13.61 18.00
N PHE A 268 2.56 -13.27 17.51
CA PHE A 268 3.08 -13.77 16.26
C PHE A 268 3.41 -15.27 16.39
N LEU A 269 2.77 -16.11 15.57
CA LEU A 269 3.27 -17.44 15.30
C LEU A 269 4.49 -17.30 14.38
N ALA A 270 5.68 -17.38 14.95
CA ALA A 270 6.89 -17.61 14.19
C ALA A 270 6.71 -18.94 13.44
N LEU A 271 6.65 -18.89 12.11
CA LEU A 271 6.75 -20.11 11.31
C LEU A 271 8.14 -20.69 11.56
N SER A 272 8.19 -21.90 12.13
CA SER A 272 9.44 -22.61 12.33
C SER A 272 10.10 -22.83 10.97
N THR A 273 11.33 -22.39 10.85
CA THR A 273 12.20 -22.56 9.66
C THR A 273 12.65 -24.02 9.47
N SER A 274 12.02 -25.00 10.13
CA SER A 274 12.45 -26.40 10.14
C SER A 274 11.90 -27.28 9.01
N SER A 275 11.29 -26.71 7.96
CA SER A 275 10.72 -27.47 6.83
C SER A 275 11.29 -27.11 5.45
N LEU A 276 12.39 -26.36 5.40
CA LEU A 276 13.07 -26.05 4.13
C LEU A 276 14.54 -26.45 4.26
N VAL A 277 14.80 -27.74 4.15
CA VAL A 277 16.10 -28.31 3.73
C VAL A 277 15.83 -29.15 2.48
#